data_972bf85bdd088ba6086ef16195b6c539
#
_entry.id   972bf85bdd088ba6086ef16195b6c539
#
_cell.length_a   1.000
_cell.length_b   1.000
_cell.length_c   1.000
_cell.angle_alpha   90.00
_cell.angle_beta   90.00
_cell.angle_gamma   90.00
#
_symmetry.space_group_name_H-M   'P 1'
#
loop_
_entity.id
_entity.type
_entity.pdbx_description
1 polymer ?
#
loop_
_entity_poly.entity_id
_entity_poly.type
_entity_poly.pdbx_seq_one_letter_code
_entity_poly.pdbx_strand_id
1 'polypeptide(L)'
;MKDKKELNSPSSQYDIDKFIEQLYQNKYLKFNEIKYVIEKSKEIFSKENNIEEISNPVTICGDIHGQFYDLLELFRLGGKLPHTNYIFLGNYINKGYYSIETLSLLLCLKIRYPKRIYLIRGNQETEEYSRIYDFYDECIRKYGDDRLWKYFNDLFNYLPLCVLIYKKILCIHRGLSRYIKTLDDIKKINRAKKLCFGDDDPRCDLLWNEPQDNDGFSFFPKGRGELFGKNITEEFCKINGLGMIIRGQNYIKNGYSLTHGDKLISICSSPNYWYRFGNEGAIMEIDENMNYNFYTFDSAPRRGKIELMQKTLD
;
A
#
# COMPACT_ATOMS: atom_id res chain seq x y z
N MET A 1 24.60 -29.77 -37.74
CA MET A 1 23.48 -28.85 -38.01
C MET A 1 22.28 -29.41 -37.29
N LYS A 2 21.91 -28.84 -36.15
CA LYS A 2 20.65 -29.14 -35.46
C LYS A 2 20.03 -27.80 -35.13
N ASP A 3 18.86 -27.59 -35.71
CA ASP A 3 18.09 -26.37 -35.68
C ASP A 3 17.69 -26.00 -34.23
N LYS A 4 18.14 -24.82 -33.81
CA LYS A 4 17.56 -24.13 -32.68
C LYS A 4 16.21 -23.55 -33.14
N LYS A 5 15.11 -24.24 -32.90
CA LYS A 5 13.80 -23.64 -32.90
C LYS A 5 13.71 -22.74 -31.68
N GLU A 6 13.88 -21.44 -31.86
CA GLU A 6 13.41 -20.44 -30.91
C GLU A 6 11.89 -20.61 -30.75
N LEU A 7 11.47 -20.96 -29.55
CA LEU A 7 10.07 -20.89 -29.14
C LEU A 7 9.70 -19.41 -29.08
N ASN A 8 9.21 -18.86 -30.18
CA ASN A 8 8.45 -17.62 -30.18
C ASN A 8 7.16 -17.87 -29.41
N SER A 9 7.13 -17.53 -28.10
CA SER A 9 5.87 -17.30 -27.39
C SER A 9 5.13 -16.17 -28.11
N PRO A 10 3.79 -16.26 -28.30
CA PRO A 10 3.04 -15.17 -28.88
C PRO A 10 3.30 -13.90 -28.07
N SER A 11 3.85 -12.86 -28.71
CA SER A 11 4.06 -11.55 -28.11
C SER A 11 2.72 -11.11 -27.52
N SER A 12 2.66 -10.92 -26.21
CA SER A 12 1.45 -10.39 -25.57
C SER A 12 1.11 -9.07 -26.26
N GLN A 13 -0.15 -8.88 -26.60
CA GLN A 13 -0.67 -7.65 -27.22
C GLN A 13 -0.33 -6.39 -26.38
N TYR A 14 0.05 -6.57 -25.12
CA TYR A 14 0.35 -5.54 -24.13
C TYR A 14 1.79 -5.65 -23.62
N ASP A 15 2.48 -4.52 -23.65
CA ASP A 15 3.88 -4.36 -23.25
C ASP A 15 3.94 -3.57 -21.92
N ILE A 16 4.27 -4.27 -20.85
CA ILE A 16 4.32 -3.68 -19.49
C ILE A 16 5.41 -2.61 -19.36
N ASP A 17 6.54 -2.78 -20.05
CA ASP A 17 7.64 -1.79 -19.98
C ASP A 17 7.19 -0.47 -20.62
N LYS A 18 6.45 -0.50 -21.75
CA LYS A 18 5.84 0.71 -22.34
C LYS A 18 4.78 1.34 -21.44
N PHE A 19 3.99 0.53 -20.73
CA PHE A 19 3.01 1.07 -19.78
C PHE A 19 3.71 1.79 -18.62
N ILE A 20 4.80 1.24 -18.09
CA ILE A 20 5.62 1.88 -17.07
C ILE A 20 6.17 3.21 -17.59
N GLU A 21 6.75 3.25 -18.78
CA GLU A 21 7.28 4.48 -19.40
C GLU A 21 6.18 5.55 -19.57
N GLN A 22 5.00 5.15 -20.07
CA GLN A 22 3.85 6.05 -20.24
C GLN A 22 3.38 6.64 -18.90
N LEU A 23 3.28 5.80 -17.85
CA LEU A 23 2.88 6.22 -16.52
C LEU A 23 3.91 7.15 -15.87
N TYR A 24 5.21 6.91 -16.04
CA TYR A 24 6.23 7.86 -15.57
C TYR A 24 6.11 9.26 -16.20
N GLN A 25 5.47 9.37 -17.37
CA GLN A 25 5.12 10.64 -18.01
C GLN A 25 3.78 11.24 -17.51
N ASN A 26 3.18 10.67 -16.46
CA ASN A 26 1.85 11.02 -15.95
C ASN A 26 0.74 10.91 -17.01
N LYS A 27 0.82 9.89 -17.86
CA LYS A 27 -0.22 9.57 -18.85
C LYS A 27 -0.89 8.28 -18.44
N TYR A 28 -2.18 8.33 -18.07
CA TYR A 28 -2.93 7.13 -17.69
C TYR A 28 -3.15 6.19 -18.88
N LEU A 29 -3.29 4.91 -18.59
CA LEU A 29 -3.48 3.84 -19.56
C LEU A 29 -4.89 3.88 -20.14
N LYS A 30 -5.09 3.39 -21.38
CA LYS A 30 -6.43 3.20 -21.94
C LYS A 30 -7.19 2.11 -21.17
N PHE A 31 -8.52 2.11 -21.27
CA PHE A 31 -9.38 1.18 -20.53
C PHE A 31 -8.96 -0.30 -20.66
N ASN A 32 -8.71 -0.79 -21.87
CA ASN A 32 -8.31 -2.18 -22.08
C ASN A 32 -6.90 -2.49 -21.54
N GLU A 33 -5.99 -1.51 -21.56
CA GLU A 33 -4.64 -1.63 -21.05
C GLU A 33 -4.65 -1.74 -19.52
N ILE A 34 -5.38 -0.83 -18.85
CA ILE A 34 -5.48 -0.88 -17.39
C ILE A 34 -6.28 -2.09 -16.89
N LYS A 35 -7.32 -2.51 -17.61
CA LYS A 35 -8.03 -3.75 -17.33
C LYS A 35 -7.09 -4.94 -17.36
N TYR A 36 -6.24 -5.05 -18.39
CA TYR A 36 -5.22 -6.10 -18.49
C TYR A 36 -4.25 -6.06 -17.29
N VAL A 37 -3.77 -4.88 -16.92
CA VAL A 37 -2.88 -4.70 -15.74
C VAL A 37 -3.56 -5.18 -14.46
N ILE A 38 -4.84 -4.84 -14.25
CA ILE A 38 -5.61 -5.26 -13.08
C ILE A 38 -5.75 -6.79 -13.05
N GLU A 39 -6.14 -7.41 -14.17
CA GLU A 39 -6.33 -8.86 -14.28
C GLU A 39 -5.00 -9.61 -14.03
N LYS A 40 -3.90 -9.15 -14.62
CA LYS A 40 -2.57 -9.74 -14.40
C LYS A 40 -2.07 -9.57 -12.97
N SER A 41 -2.31 -8.42 -12.36
CA SER A 41 -1.98 -8.20 -10.95
C SER A 41 -2.78 -9.12 -10.03
N LYS A 42 -4.09 -9.30 -10.33
CA LYS A 42 -4.95 -10.22 -9.59
C LYS A 42 -4.45 -11.66 -9.67
N GLU A 43 -3.98 -12.13 -10.85
CA GLU A 43 -3.36 -13.44 -11.01
C GLU A 43 -2.11 -13.63 -10.11
N ILE A 44 -1.32 -12.56 -9.92
CA ILE A 44 -0.15 -12.58 -9.04
C ILE A 44 -0.59 -12.62 -7.58
N PHE A 45 -1.42 -11.66 -7.15
CA PHE A 45 -1.87 -11.58 -5.76
C PHE A 45 -2.66 -12.80 -5.31
N SER A 46 -3.44 -13.44 -6.19
CA SER A 46 -4.17 -14.67 -5.85
C SER A 46 -3.27 -15.85 -5.46
N LYS A 47 -2.00 -15.83 -5.90
CA LYS A 47 -0.99 -16.83 -5.58
C LYS A 47 -0.11 -16.44 -4.39
N GLU A 48 -0.16 -15.19 -3.96
CA GLU A 48 0.56 -14.70 -2.79
C GLU A 48 -0.18 -15.06 -1.49
N ASN A 49 0.58 -15.23 -0.41
CA ASN A 49 0.02 -15.51 0.91
C ASN A 49 -0.57 -14.26 1.56
N ASN A 50 -1.29 -14.42 2.65
CA ASN A 50 -1.72 -13.29 3.48
C ASN A 50 -0.53 -12.58 4.14
N ILE A 51 0.53 -13.33 4.43
CA ILE A 51 1.82 -12.84 4.90
C ILE A 51 2.87 -13.27 3.88
N GLU A 52 3.45 -12.32 3.14
CA GLU A 52 4.61 -12.57 2.30
C GLU A 52 5.89 -12.50 3.14
N GLU A 53 6.77 -13.49 3.02
CA GLU A 53 8.02 -13.55 3.77
C GLU A 53 9.20 -13.15 2.89
N ILE A 54 10.05 -12.24 3.38
CA ILE A 54 11.23 -11.75 2.67
C ILE A 54 12.46 -11.73 3.57
N SER A 55 13.62 -11.93 2.95
CA SER A 55 14.92 -11.93 3.63
C SER A 55 15.98 -11.19 2.79
N ASN A 56 15.60 -10.03 2.25
CA ASN A 56 16.46 -9.16 1.46
C ASN A 56 16.39 -7.74 2.02
N PRO A 57 17.42 -6.91 1.82
CA PRO A 57 17.32 -5.49 2.08
C PRO A 57 16.10 -4.88 1.39
N VAL A 58 15.40 -3.96 2.06
CA VAL A 58 14.12 -3.45 1.56
C VAL A 58 13.84 -2.04 2.05
N THR A 59 13.21 -1.24 1.20
CA THR A 59 12.68 0.08 1.52
C THR A 59 11.18 -0.03 1.80
N ILE A 60 10.75 0.45 2.97
CA ILE A 60 9.37 0.43 3.43
C ILE A 60 8.76 1.81 3.25
N CYS A 61 7.60 1.85 2.60
CA CYS A 61 6.85 3.04 2.28
C CYS A 61 5.47 2.98 2.95
N GLY A 62 5.06 4.08 3.57
CA GLY A 62 3.72 4.25 4.14
C GLY A 62 2.68 4.65 3.10
N ASP A 63 1.64 5.35 3.56
CA ASP A 63 0.53 5.81 2.74
C ASP A 63 0.97 6.78 1.63
N ILE A 64 0.42 6.63 0.41
CA ILE A 64 0.74 7.45 -0.78
C ILE A 64 -0.45 8.33 -1.21
N HIS A 65 -1.66 7.82 -1.08
CA HIS A 65 -2.91 8.56 -1.30
C HIS A 65 -3.02 9.30 -2.65
N GLY A 66 -2.67 8.64 -3.76
CA GLY A 66 -2.79 9.25 -5.09
C GLY A 66 -1.90 10.48 -5.33
N GLN A 67 -0.91 10.72 -4.47
CA GLN A 67 0.09 11.78 -4.62
C GLN A 67 1.20 11.30 -5.57
N PHE A 68 0.88 11.20 -6.84
CA PHE A 68 1.71 10.56 -7.87
C PHE A 68 3.12 11.16 -7.99
N TYR A 69 3.24 12.49 -7.95
CA TYR A 69 4.55 13.12 -8.07
C TYR A 69 5.43 12.88 -6.85
N ASP A 70 4.81 12.75 -5.66
CA ASP A 70 5.51 12.39 -4.44
C ASP A 70 5.97 10.93 -4.47
N LEU A 71 5.20 10.02 -5.10
CA LEU A 71 5.64 8.65 -5.39
C LEU A 71 6.86 8.63 -6.33
N LEU A 72 6.90 9.49 -7.36
CA LEU A 72 8.07 9.59 -8.24
C LEU A 72 9.30 10.12 -7.49
N GLU A 73 9.11 11.09 -6.59
CA GLU A 73 10.17 11.61 -5.74
C GLU A 73 10.68 10.55 -4.75
N LEU A 74 9.77 9.76 -4.19
CA LEU A 74 10.09 8.62 -3.34
C LEU A 74 11.00 7.62 -4.09
N PHE A 75 10.68 7.27 -5.34
CA PHE A 75 11.53 6.40 -6.16
C PHE A 75 12.86 7.06 -6.55
N ARG A 76 12.92 8.38 -6.64
CA ARG A 76 14.17 9.10 -6.86
C ARG A 76 15.10 9.02 -5.63
N LEU A 77 14.52 9.07 -4.43
CA LEU A 77 15.24 9.01 -3.16
C LEU A 77 15.65 7.57 -2.82
N GLY A 78 14.71 6.64 -2.79
CA GLY A 78 14.92 5.24 -2.39
C GLY A 78 15.51 4.34 -3.48
N GLY A 79 15.72 4.87 -4.71
CA GLY A 79 16.20 4.10 -5.85
C GLY A 79 15.09 3.44 -6.67
N LYS A 80 15.45 3.00 -7.88
CA LYS A 80 14.49 2.39 -8.82
C LYS A 80 14.55 0.87 -8.79
N LEU A 81 13.40 0.23 -9.05
CA LEU A 81 13.38 -1.19 -9.38
C LEU A 81 14.16 -1.43 -10.70
N PRO A 82 14.85 -2.56 -10.85
CA PRO A 82 14.94 -3.71 -9.91
C PRO A 82 16.04 -3.62 -8.84
N HIS A 83 16.76 -2.49 -8.72
CA HIS A 83 17.92 -2.36 -7.83
C HIS A 83 17.53 -2.24 -6.35
N THR A 84 16.35 -1.68 -6.07
CA THR A 84 15.79 -1.57 -4.71
C THR A 84 14.56 -2.47 -4.59
N ASN A 85 14.40 -3.12 -3.42
CA ASN A 85 13.17 -3.83 -3.08
C ASN A 85 12.25 -2.89 -2.30
N TYR A 86 10.95 -3.00 -2.49
CA TYR A 86 9.97 -2.13 -1.84
C TYR A 86 8.85 -2.90 -1.14
N ILE A 87 8.42 -2.40 0.01
CA ILE A 87 7.15 -2.73 0.65
C ILE A 87 6.33 -1.45 0.73
N PHE A 88 5.10 -1.48 0.23
CA PHE A 88 4.13 -0.41 0.41
C PHE A 88 3.03 -0.89 1.36
N LEU A 89 2.77 -0.10 2.38
CA LEU A 89 1.90 -0.46 3.50
C LEU A 89 0.40 -0.20 3.23
N GLY A 90 0.00 0.05 1.97
CA GLY A 90 -1.38 0.33 1.58
C GLY A 90 -1.69 1.81 1.42
N ASN A 91 -2.97 2.11 1.20
CA ASN A 91 -3.47 3.47 0.96
C ASN A 91 -2.84 4.14 -0.27
N TYR A 92 -3.02 3.50 -1.41
CA TYR A 92 -2.53 4.00 -2.71
C TYR A 92 -3.40 5.09 -3.31
N ILE A 93 -4.70 5.06 -3.00
CA ILE A 93 -5.78 5.85 -3.61
C ILE A 93 -6.37 6.87 -2.65
N ASN A 94 -7.23 7.72 -3.18
CA ASN A 94 -7.95 8.81 -2.50
C ASN A 94 -7.05 9.96 -2.03
N LYS A 95 -7.66 11.10 -1.73
CA LYS A 95 -7.03 12.34 -1.21
C LYS A 95 -6.14 13.09 -2.20
N GLY A 96 -5.31 12.41 -2.98
CA GLY A 96 -4.52 12.99 -4.06
C GLY A 96 -5.27 12.95 -5.39
N TYR A 97 -4.76 13.68 -6.38
CA TYR A 97 -5.45 13.88 -7.67
C TYR A 97 -5.19 12.78 -8.72
N TYR A 98 -4.27 11.84 -8.42
CA TYR A 98 -3.74 10.87 -9.40
C TYR A 98 -3.75 9.43 -8.84
N SER A 99 -4.88 9.02 -8.25
CA SER A 99 -5.02 7.67 -7.65
C SER A 99 -4.86 6.58 -8.70
N ILE A 100 -5.41 6.79 -9.90
CA ILE A 100 -5.34 5.82 -10.99
C ILE A 100 -3.91 5.65 -11.48
N GLU A 101 -3.17 6.74 -11.74
CA GLU A 101 -1.78 6.69 -12.18
C GLU A 101 -0.88 6.07 -11.11
N THR A 102 -1.06 6.46 -9.85
CA THR A 102 -0.32 5.92 -8.70
C THR A 102 -0.48 4.42 -8.60
N LEU A 103 -1.72 3.94 -8.53
CA LEU A 103 -2.00 2.52 -8.41
C LEU A 103 -1.58 1.75 -9.67
N SER A 104 -1.85 2.28 -10.87
CA SER A 104 -1.46 1.64 -12.13
C SER A 104 0.05 1.48 -12.25
N LEU A 105 0.86 2.47 -11.86
CA LEU A 105 2.31 2.36 -11.87
C LEU A 105 2.79 1.27 -10.91
N LEU A 106 2.27 1.24 -9.69
CA LEU A 106 2.63 0.22 -8.69
C LEU A 106 2.25 -1.20 -9.18
N LEU A 107 1.08 -1.36 -9.81
CA LEU A 107 0.64 -2.64 -10.37
C LEU A 107 1.51 -3.08 -11.57
N CYS A 108 1.86 -2.16 -12.48
CA CYS A 108 2.79 -2.47 -13.58
C CYS A 108 4.16 -2.89 -13.04
N LEU A 109 4.68 -2.19 -12.04
CA LEU A 109 5.94 -2.56 -11.37
C LEU A 109 5.84 -3.92 -10.68
N LYS A 110 4.68 -4.25 -10.06
CA LYS A 110 4.41 -5.57 -9.48
C LYS A 110 4.42 -6.68 -10.53
N ILE A 111 3.81 -6.45 -11.69
CA ILE A 111 3.83 -7.42 -12.80
C ILE A 111 5.26 -7.63 -13.31
N ARG A 112 6.00 -6.54 -13.48
CA ARG A 112 7.36 -6.58 -14.04
C ARG A 112 8.39 -7.16 -13.08
N TYR A 113 8.25 -6.89 -11.78
CA TYR A 113 9.20 -7.25 -10.73
C TYR A 113 8.51 -7.88 -9.51
N PRO A 114 7.80 -9.03 -9.66
CA PRO A 114 6.87 -9.55 -8.66
C PRO A 114 7.54 -9.91 -7.31
N LYS A 115 8.85 -10.18 -7.30
CA LYS A 115 9.64 -10.48 -6.10
C LYS A 115 10.47 -9.31 -5.58
N ARG A 116 10.25 -8.10 -6.12
CA ARG A 116 10.97 -6.88 -5.74
C ARG A 116 10.06 -5.81 -5.15
N ILE A 117 8.75 -5.91 -5.37
CA ILE A 117 7.77 -4.98 -4.82
C ILE A 117 6.62 -5.75 -4.18
N TYR A 118 6.29 -5.38 -2.95
CA TYR A 118 5.24 -5.97 -2.13
C TYR A 118 4.21 -4.89 -1.81
N LEU A 119 2.95 -5.15 -2.16
CA LEU A 119 1.84 -4.22 -1.98
C LEU A 119 0.84 -4.87 -1.04
N ILE A 120 0.66 -4.35 0.16
CA ILE A 120 -0.37 -4.84 1.08
C ILE A 120 -1.63 -4.00 1.02
N ARG A 121 -2.74 -4.54 1.49
CA ARG A 121 -4.03 -3.86 1.50
C ARG A 121 -4.07 -2.76 2.54
N GLY A 122 -4.51 -1.56 2.16
CA GLY A 122 -4.87 -0.48 3.07
C GLY A 122 -6.39 -0.34 3.25
N ASN A 123 -6.81 0.53 4.14
CA ASN A 123 -8.23 0.79 4.40
C ASN A 123 -8.91 1.57 3.26
N GLN A 124 -8.15 2.33 2.48
CA GLN A 124 -8.67 3.00 1.29
C GLN A 124 -8.99 2.02 0.16
N GLU A 125 -8.32 0.86 0.11
CA GLU A 125 -8.54 -0.23 -0.83
C GLU A 125 -9.75 -1.09 -0.41
N THR A 126 -10.90 -0.42 -0.17
CA THR A 126 -12.18 -1.01 0.16
C THR A 126 -13.29 -0.37 -0.65
N GLU A 127 -14.37 -1.11 -0.91
CA GLU A 127 -15.48 -0.65 -1.74
C GLU A 127 -16.11 0.64 -1.19
N GLU A 128 -16.32 0.69 0.14
CA GLU A 128 -16.91 1.86 0.79
C GLU A 128 -16.01 3.10 0.68
N TYR A 129 -14.74 3.00 1.09
CA TYR A 129 -13.83 4.15 1.12
C TYR A 129 -13.44 4.62 -0.29
N SER A 130 -13.25 3.67 -1.23
CA SER A 130 -12.97 4.02 -2.63
C SER A 130 -14.15 4.70 -3.33
N ARG A 131 -15.38 4.54 -2.77
CA ARG A 131 -16.59 5.20 -3.29
C ARG A 131 -16.85 6.56 -2.65
N ILE A 132 -16.67 6.67 -1.32
CA ILE A 132 -16.96 7.90 -0.56
C ILE A 132 -15.90 8.99 -0.84
N TYR A 133 -14.65 8.57 -1.01
CA TYR A 133 -13.53 9.47 -1.29
C TYR A 133 -13.14 9.36 -2.77
N ASP A 134 -12.88 10.39 -3.41
CA ASP A 134 -12.50 10.74 -4.78
C ASP A 134 -12.19 9.64 -5.83
N PHE A 135 -11.83 8.40 -5.46
CA PHE A 135 -11.38 7.38 -6.42
C PHE A 135 -12.47 6.92 -7.39
N TYR A 136 -13.71 6.75 -6.91
CA TYR A 136 -14.86 6.45 -7.77
C TYR A 136 -15.07 7.56 -8.80
N ASP A 137 -15.10 8.81 -8.35
CA ASP A 137 -15.29 9.96 -9.21
C ASP A 137 -14.13 10.14 -10.21
N GLU A 138 -12.89 9.81 -9.79
CA GLU A 138 -11.73 9.80 -10.67
C GLU A 138 -11.88 8.75 -11.80
N CYS A 139 -12.37 7.55 -11.48
CA CYS A 139 -12.65 6.52 -12.49
C CYS A 139 -13.72 6.98 -13.49
N ILE A 140 -14.84 7.54 -13.02
CA ILE A 140 -15.90 8.09 -13.90
C ILE A 140 -15.35 9.19 -14.79
N ARG A 141 -14.63 10.16 -14.23
CA ARG A 141 -14.08 11.29 -14.97
C ARG A 141 -13.11 10.87 -16.06
N LYS A 142 -12.22 9.91 -15.80
CA LYS A 142 -11.18 9.49 -16.74
C LYS A 142 -11.65 8.44 -17.76
N TYR A 143 -12.62 7.60 -17.42
CA TYR A 143 -13.03 6.47 -18.26
C TYR A 143 -14.52 6.45 -18.63
N GLY A 144 -15.30 7.40 -18.12
CA GLY A 144 -16.69 7.62 -18.52
C GLY A 144 -17.73 6.75 -17.81
N ASP A 145 -17.33 5.71 -17.07
CA ASP A 145 -18.24 4.82 -16.34
C ASP A 145 -17.56 4.12 -15.12
N ASP A 146 -18.35 3.34 -14.37
CA ASP A 146 -17.91 2.70 -13.12
C ASP A 146 -17.24 1.32 -13.31
N ARG A 147 -17.09 0.85 -14.54
CA ARG A 147 -16.53 -0.51 -14.80
C ARG A 147 -15.11 -0.64 -14.27
N LEU A 148 -14.28 0.39 -14.45
CA LEU A 148 -12.90 0.36 -13.96
C LEU A 148 -12.85 0.32 -12.45
N TRP A 149 -13.68 1.11 -11.76
CA TRP A 149 -13.79 1.10 -10.31
C TRP A 149 -14.18 -0.31 -9.78
N LYS A 150 -15.11 -1.00 -10.47
CA LYS A 150 -15.49 -2.38 -10.11
C LYS A 150 -14.33 -3.37 -10.27
N TYR A 151 -13.53 -3.25 -11.33
CA TYR A 151 -12.33 -4.08 -11.51
C TYR A 151 -11.30 -3.86 -10.40
N PHE A 152 -11.05 -2.62 -10.01
CA PHE A 152 -10.15 -2.32 -8.90
C PHE A 152 -10.67 -2.88 -7.57
N ASN A 153 -11.97 -2.73 -7.27
CA ASN A 153 -12.53 -3.26 -6.03
C ASN A 153 -12.46 -4.80 -5.94
N ASP A 154 -12.63 -5.47 -7.05
CA ASP A 154 -12.41 -6.91 -7.11
C ASP A 154 -10.93 -7.25 -6.83
N LEU A 155 -9.97 -6.54 -7.44
CA LEU A 155 -8.54 -6.69 -7.17
C LEU A 155 -8.19 -6.47 -5.70
N PHE A 156 -8.74 -5.45 -5.04
CA PHE A 156 -8.43 -5.09 -3.66
C PHE A 156 -8.62 -6.24 -2.66
N ASN A 157 -9.55 -7.15 -2.94
CA ASN A 157 -9.78 -8.32 -2.10
C ASN A 157 -8.64 -9.35 -2.17
N TYR A 158 -7.77 -9.27 -3.16
CA TYR A 158 -6.64 -10.20 -3.33
C TYR A 158 -5.32 -9.65 -2.81
N LEU A 159 -5.25 -8.34 -2.45
CA LEU A 159 -4.03 -7.76 -1.87
C LEU A 159 -3.65 -8.50 -0.57
N PRO A 160 -2.36 -8.88 -0.39
CA PRO A 160 -1.85 -9.42 0.88
C PRO A 160 -2.15 -8.50 2.07
N LEU A 161 -2.16 -9.06 3.27
CA LEU A 161 -2.43 -8.31 4.51
C LEU A 161 -1.17 -7.82 5.19
N CYS A 162 -0.07 -8.59 5.09
CA CYS A 162 1.16 -8.33 5.81
C CYS A 162 2.40 -8.74 4.98
N VAL A 163 3.56 -8.19 5.37
CA VAL A 163 4.87 -8.70 4.97
C VAL A 163 5.69 -8.97 6.23
N LEU A 164 6.41 -10.09 6.25
CA LEU A 164 7.31 -10.49 7.35
C LEU A 164 8.75 -10.44 6.86
N ILE A 165 9.56 -9.54 7.42
CA ILE A 165 10.97 -9.35 7.05
C ILE A 165 11.85 -10.15 8.02
N TYR A 166 12.75 -10.97 7.48
CA TYR A 166 13.73 -11.78 8.25
C TYR A 166 13.10 -12.60 9.40
N LYS A 167 11.78 -12.88 9.34
CA LYS A 167 10.98 -13.51 10.42
C LYS A 167 11.05 -12.75 11.75
N LYS A 168 11.37 -11.45 11.72
CA LYS A 168 11.57 -10.60 12.91
C LYS A 168 10.80 -9.30 12.88
N ILE A 169 10.44 -8.79 11.71
CA ILE A 169 9.78 -7.50 11.56
C ILE A 169 8.49 -7.72 10.79
N LEU A 170 7.35 -7.40 11.40
CA LEU A 170 6.04 -7.49 10.76
C LEU A 170 5.61 -6.15 10.21
N CYS A 171 5.33 -6.08 8.91
CA CYS A 171 4.74 -4.94 8.24
C CYS A 171 3.24 -5.16 8.08
N ILE A 172 2.43 -4.25 8.60
CA ILE A 172 0.96 -4.25 8.56
C ILE A 172 0.44 -2.87 8.10
N HIS A 173 -0.87 -2.79 7.77
CA HIS A 173 -1.40 -1.49 7.36
C HIS A 173 -1.62 -0.55 8.56
N ARG A 174 -2.37 -0.98 9.59
CA ARG A 174 -2.70 -0.12 10.75
C ARG A 174 -2.38 -0.76 12.10
N GLY A 175 -3.11 -1.75 12.54
CA GLY A 175 -3.01 -2.18 13.91
C GLY A 175 -3.19 -3.66 14.17
N LEU A 176 -3.13 -4.01 15.44
CA LEU A 176 -3.32 -5.36 15.94
C LEU A 176 -4.78 -5.59 16.30
N SER A 177 -5.20 -6.86 16.21
CA SER A 177 -6.56 -7.32 16.50
C SER A 177 -6.62 -8.09 17.81
N ARG A 178 -7.71 -7.94 18.55
CA ARG A 178 -7.99 -8.78 19.71
C ARG A 178 -8.26 -10.24 19.34
N TYR A 179 -8.65 -10.50 18.09
CA TYR A 179 -8.98 -11.83 17.56
C TYR A 179 -7.78 -12.54 16.94
N ILE A 180 -6.65 -11.84 16.75
CA ILE A 180 -5.42 -12.37 16.14
C ILE A 180 -4.32 -12.39 17.22
N LYS A 181 -3.87 -13.59 17.59
CA LYS A 181 -2.80 -13.78 18.56
C LYS A 181 -1.48 -14.20 17.92
N THR A 182 -1.57 -14.92 16.82
CA THR A 182 -0.41 -15.48 16.13
C THR A 182 -0.38 -15.10 14.65
N LEU A 183 0.81 -15.17 14.04
CA LEU A 183 0.97 -15.03 12.59
C LEU A 183 0.15 -16.08 11.83
N ASP A 184 -0.04 -17.27 12.41
CA ASP A 184 -0.84 -18.33 11.77
C ASP A 184 -2.33 -17.99 11.74
N ASP A 185 -2.83 -17.16 12.65
CA ASP A 185 -4.21 -16.67 12.59
C ASP A 185 -4.40 -15.78 11.37
N ILE A 186 -3.42 -14.91 11.06
CA ILE A 186 -3.44 -14.08 9.85
C ILE A 186 -3.39 -14.96 8.57
N LYS A 187 -2.55 -16.00 8.56
CA LYS A 187 -2.41 -16.92 7.40
C LYS A 187 -3.72 -17.62 7.06
N LYS A 188 -4.58 -17.89 8.04
CA LYS A 188 -5.86 -18.58 7.88
C LYS A 188 -7.00 -17.68 7.37
N ILE A 189 -6.83 -16.36 7.36
CA ILE A 189 -7.86 -15.41 6.91
C ILE A 189 -8.18 -15.64 5.43
N ASN A 190 -9.48 -15.74 5.11
CA ASN A 190 -9.94 -15.71 3.72
C ASN A 190 -10.06 -14.27 3.24
N ARG A 191 -8.95 -13.70 2.73
CA ARG A 191 -8.92 -12.31 2.29
C ARG A 191 -9.74 -12.03 1.03
N ALA A 192 -9.97 -13.04 0.19
CA ALA A 192 -10.76 -12.90 -1.05
C ALA A 192 -12.28 -12.71 -0.80
N LYS A 193 -12.75 -13.04 0.41
CA LYS A 193 -14.13 -12.74 0.81
C LYS A 193 -14.31 -11.21 0.87
N LYS A 194 -15.43 -10.71 0.35
CA LYS A 194 -15.77 -9.28 0.47
C LYS A 194 -15.69 -8.84 1.94
N LEU A 195 -15.04 -7.72 2.18
CA LEU A 195 -14.95 -7.14 3.50
C LEU A 195 -16.30 -6.53 3.88
N CYS A 196 -16.90 -6.98 4.97
CA CYS A 196 -18.14 -6.44 5.52
C CYS A 196 -17.81 -5.68 6.81
N PHE A 197 -18.29 -4.44 6.89
CA PHE A 197 -18.14 -3.63 8.10
C PHE A 197 -19.28 -3.95 9.07
N GLY A 198 -18.97 -4.11 10.35
CA GLY A 198 -19.93 -4.37 11.41
C GLY A 198 -19.95 -5.81 11.93
N ASP A 199 -19.26 -6.73 11.28
CA ASP A 199 -18.98 -8.07 11.79
C ASP A 199 -17.64 -8.07 12.54
N ASP A 200 -17.42 -9.07 13.42
CA ASP A 200 -16.14 -9.34 14.11
C ASP A 200 -15.10 -9.87 13.10
N ASP A 201 -14.83 -9.08 12.04
CA ASP A 201 -13.89 -9.45 10.98
C ASP A 201 -12.49 -8.92 11.34
N PRO A 202 -11.54 -9.79 11.69
CA PRO A 202 -10.21 -9.39 12.11
C PRO A 202 -9.43 -8.61 11.04
N ARG A 203 -9.87 -8.65 9.76
CA ARG A 203 -9.31 -7.81 8.71
C ARG A 203 -9.62 -6.33 8.95
N CYS A 204 -10.78 -6.02 9.53
CA CYS A 204 -11.11 -4.64 9.91
C CYS A 204 -10.11 -4.10 10.91
N ASP A 205 -9.74 -4.88 11.93
CA ASP A 205 -8.77 -4.47 12.94
C ASP A 205 -7.39 -4.20 12.33
N LEU A 206 -6.91 -5.10 11.46
CA LEU A 206 -5.63 -4.92 10.75
C LEU A 206 -5.61 -3.65 9.88
N LEU A 207 -6.79 -3.18 9.41
CA LEU A 207 -6.92 -2.04 8.51
C LEU A 207 -7.30 -0.73 9.22
N TRP A 208 -7.84 -0.76 10.45
CA TRP A 208 -8.34 0.45 11.13
C TRP A 208 -7.86 0.67 12.55
N ASN A 209 -7.38 -0.38 13.27
CA ASN A 209 -6.95 -0.19 14.66
C ASN A 209 -5.75 0.73 14.76
N GLU A 210 -5.75 1.58 15.80
CA GLU A 210 -4.72 2.60 16.02
C GLU A 210 -4.04 2.41 17.39
N PRO A 211 -2.77 2.77 17.56
CA PRO A 211 -2.10 2.70 18.85
C PRO A 211 -2.58 3.78 19.82
N GLN A 212 -2.48 3.47 21.13
CA GLN A 212 -2.74 4.39 22.25
C GLN A 212 -1.70 4.22 23.36
N ASP A 213 -1.62 5.22 24.26
CA ASP A 213 -0.72 5.17 25.41
C ASP A 213 -1.23 4.27 26.55
N ASN A 214 -2.55 4.10 26.66
CA ASN A 214 -3.17 3.25 27.67
C ASN A 214 -3.05 1.77 27.32
N ASP A 215 -2.93 0.91 28.32
CA ASP A 215 -2.89 -0.54 28.14
C ASP A 215 -4.24 -1.11 27.66
N GLY A 216 -4.18 -2.26 26.97
CA GLY A 216 -5.34 -3.00 26.51
C GLY A 216 -5.93 -2.46 25.21
N PHE A 217 -7.14 -2.95 24.90
CA PHE A 217 -7.97 -2.45 23.80
C PHE A 217 -9.04 -1.52 24.32
N SER A 218 -9.31 -0.45 23.59
CA SER A 218 -10.40 0.49 23.91
C SER A 218 -11.11 0.98 22.64
N PHE A 219 -12.30 1.52 22.81
CA PHE A 219 -13.08 2.11 21.74
C PHE A 219 -12.37 3.31 21.10
N PHE A 220 -12.39 3.42 19.77
CA PHE A 220 -11.84 4.55 19.03
C PHE A 220 -12.94 5.58 18.71
N PRO A 221 -13.07 6.68 19.49
CA PRO A 221 -14.19 7.62 19.35
C PRO A 221 -14.19 8.42 18.06
N LYS A 222 -13.05 8.52 17.38
CA LYS A 222 -12.87 9.35 16.17
C LYS A 222 -12.77 8.55 14.88
N GLY A 223 -12.91 7.23 14.94
CA GLY A 223 -12.68 6.39 13.77
C GLY A 223 -13.37 5.03 13.86
N ARG A 224 -12.99 4.17 12.94
CA ARG A 224 -13.34 2.75 12.95
C ARG A 224 -12.27 1.96 13.68
N GLY A 225 -12.64 0.76 14.13
CA GLY A 225 -11.74 -0.14 14.83
C GLY A 225 -11.59 0.22 16.30
N GLU A 226 -10.51 -0.23 16.88
CA GLU A 226 -10.17 -0.08 18.29
C GLU A 226 -8.80 0.58 18.46
N LEU A 227 -8.56 1.11 19.63
CA LEU A 227 -7.23 1.51 20.06
C LEU A 227 -6.57 0.34 20.79
N PHE A 228 -5.24 0.15 20.59
CA PHE A 228 -4.48 -0.89 21.28
C PHE A 228 -3.23 -0.33 21.96
N GLY A 229 -2.98 -0.80 23.17
CA GLY A 229 -1.91 -0.31 24.02
C GLY A 229 -0.56 -0.96 23.77
N LYS A 230 0.47 -0.41 24.45
CA LYS A 230 1.85 -0.94 24.41
C LYS A 230 1.94 -2.40 24.81
N ASN A 231 1.23 -2.80 25.85
CA ASN A 231 1.21 -4.19 26.35
C ASN A 231 0.74 -5.19 25.26
N ILE A 232 -0.22 -4.80 24.41
CA ILE A 232 -0.71 -5.62 23.29
C ILE A 232 0.40 -5.82 22.24
N THR A 233 1.11 -4.75 21.90
CA THR A 233 2.25 -4.83 20.96
C THR A 233 3.36 -5.73 21.51
N GLU A 234 3.71 -5.58 22.79
CA GLU A 234 4.75 -6.37 23.45
C GLU A 234 4.37 -7.86 23.53
N GLU A 235 3.12 -8.15 23.91
CA GLU A 235 2.60 -9.52 23.96
C GLU A 235 2.62 -10.17 22.58
N PHE A 236 2.11 -9.48 21.56
CA PHE A 236 2.09 -10.00 20.18
C PHE A 236 3.51 -10.26 19.64
N CYS A 237 4.44 -9.33 19.86
CA CYS A 237 5.83 -9.50 19.49
C CYS A 237 6.46 -10.70 20.20
N LYS A 238 6.22 -10.86 21.51
CA LYS A 238 6.75 -11.97 22.32
C LYS A 238 6.23 -13.32 21.83
N ILE A 239 4.91 -13.46 21.63
CA ILE A 239 4.28 -14.71 21.16
C ILE A 239 4.83 -15.12 19.80
N ASN A 240 5.04 -14.17 18.89
CA ASN A 240 5.44 -14.44 17.51
C ASN A 240 6.96 -14.33 17.27
N GLY A 241 7.77 -14.09 18.29
CA GLY A 241 9.22 -13.95 18.18
C GLY A 241 9.67 -12.75 17.34
N LEU A 242 8.86 -11.67 17.31
CA LEU A 242 9.12 -10.46 16.55
C LEU A 242 9.94 -9.45 17.36
N GLY A 243 10.79 -8.68 16.70
CA GLY A 243 11.51 -7.54 17.26
C GLY A 243 10.69 -6.27 17.24
N MET A 244 9.96 -6.03 16.14
CA MET A 244 9.16 -4.82 15.94
C MET A 244 8.02 -5.03 14.94
N ILE A 245 7.09 -4.08 14.92
CA ILE A 245 5.99 -3.96 13.96
C ILE A 245 6.12 -2.61 13.25
N ILE A 246 5.97 -2.60 11.92
CA ILE A 246 5.97 -1.39 11.11
C ILE A 246 4.59 -1.23 10.47
N ARG A 247 4.03 -0.03 10.57
CA ARG A 247 2.69 0.29 10.07
C ARG A 247 2.64 1.57 9.26
N GLY A 248 1.62 1.71 8.43
CA GLY A 248 1.29 2.94 7.74
C GLY A 248 0.51 3.91 8.64
N GLN A 249 0.56 5.21 8.33
CA GLN A 249 -0.25 6.25 8.95
C GLN A 249 -0.49 7.40 7.97
N ASN A 250 -1.70 8.00 8.04
CA ASN A 250 -2.07 9.08 7.12
C ASN A 250 -1.27 10.36 7.31
N TYR A 251 -1.03 10.74 8.56
CA TYR A 251 -0.37 11.99 8.90
C TYR A 251 0.60 11.79 10.07
N ILE A 252 1.85 12.14 9.85
CA ILE A 252 2.88 12.26 10.87
C ILE A 252 3.71 13.49 10.49
N LYS A 253 3.88 14.43 11.43
CA LYS A 253 4.52 15.73 11.14
C LYS A 253 5.89 15.57 10.47
N ASN A 254 6.72 14.67 10.97
CA ASN A 254 8.08 14.42 10.49
C ASN A 254 8.17 13.13 9.62
N GLY A 255 7.05 12.65 9.06
CA GLY A 255 7.00 11.48 8.20
C GLY A 255 7.05 10.12 8.91
N TYR A 256 7.58 10.01 10.12
CA TYR A 256 7.63 8.77 10.89
C TYR A 256 7.53 9.03 12.39
N SER A 257 7.18 7.99 13.15
CA SER A 257 7.17 8.01 14.63
C SER A 257 7.44 6.62 15.20
N LEU A 258 8.08 6.60 16.38
CA LEU A 258 8.34 5.41 17.18
C LEU A 258 7.49 5.48 18.44
N THR A 259 6.78 4.40 18.74
CA THR A 259 5.89 4.29 19.91
C THR A 259 6.02 2.91 20.55
N HIS A 260 5.34 2.67 21.65
CA HIS A 260 5.33 1.41 22.38
C HIS A 260 6.74 0.88 22.73
N GLY A 261 7.65 1.81 23.13
CA GLY A 261 9.05 1.47 23.43
C GLY A 261 9.83 1.01 22.20
N ASP A 262 9.63 1.71 21.09
CA ASP A 262 10.26 1.50 19.78
C ASP A 262 9.91 0.16 19.10
N LYS A 263 8.92 -0.56 19.66
CA LYS A 263 8.41 -1.79 19.04
C LYS A 263 7.36 -1.56 17.97
N LEU A 264 6.81 -0.34 17.89
CA LEU A 264 5.84 0.04 16.88
C LEU A 264 6.33 1.29 16.14
N ILE A 265 6.61 1.13 14.85
CA ILE A 265 7.06 2.22 13.96
C ILE A 265 5.93 2.56 13.00
N SER A 266 5.57 3.84 12.93
CA SER A 266 4.58 4.35 11.97
C SER A 266 5.28 5.16 10.89
N ILE A 267 4.91 4.95 9.61
CA ILE A 267 5.49 5.62 8.43
C ILE A 267 4.37 6.27 7.61
N CYS A 268 4.60 7.53 7.22
CA CYS A 268 3.78 8.30 6.30
C CYS A 268 4.65 8.70 5.10
N SER A 269 4.30 8.26 3.90
CA SER A 269 5.08 8.57 2.67
C SER A 269 4.36 9.56 1.75
N SER A 270 3.33 10.25 2.24
CA SER A 270 2.63 11.33 1.56
C SER A 270 2.97 12.68 2.21
N PRO A 271 4.00 13.39 1.72
CA PRO A 271 4.35 14.72 2.24
C PRO A 271 3.25 15.72 1.91
N ASN A 272 3.11 16.76 2.75
CA ASN A 272 2.02 17.72 2.66
C ASN A 272 0.67 17.01 2.41
N TYR A 273 0.36 16.01 3.26
CA TYR A 273 -0.79 15.12 3.12
C TYR A 273 -2.05 15.89 2.74
N TRP A 274 -2.75 15.37 1.73
CA TRP A 274 -3.93 16.00 1.14
C TRP A 274 -3.68 17.45 0.65
N TYR A 275 -2.42 17.77 0.31
CA TYR A 275 -1.92 19.08 -0.17
C TYR A 275 -2.17 20.26 0.79
N ARG A 276 -2.35 19.99 2.11
CA ARG A 276 -2.71 21.02 3.11
C ARG A 276 -2.07 20.87 4.48
N PHE A 277 -1.50 19.71 4.82
CA PHE A 277 -1.06 19.48 6.21
C PHE A 277 0.41 19.85 6.47
N GLY A 278 1.21 20.06 5.43
CA GLY A 278 2.59 20.54 5.54
C GLY A 278 3.56 19.62 6.28
N ASN A 279 3.23 18.31 6.37
CA ASN A 279 4.10 17.28 6.94
C ASN A 279 5.15 16.85 5.93
N GLU A 280 6.27 16.32 6.44
CA GLU A 280 7.23 15.56 5.63
C GLU A 280 6.68 14.18 5.28
N GLY A 281 7.16 13.60 4.19
CA GLY A 281 7.06 12.17 3.91
C GLY A 281 8.30 11.44 4.42
N ALA A 282 8.19 10.14 4.68
CA ALA A 282 9.33 9.31 5.05
C ALA A 282 9.30 7.96 4.37
N ILE A 283 10.48 7.38 4.17
CA ILE A 283 10.71 5.97 3.88
C ILE A 283 11.67 5.40 4.92
N MET A 284 11.61 4.09 5.14
CA MET A 284 12.51 3.37 6.05
C MET A 284 13.26 2.29 5.27
N GLU A 285 14.58 2.35 5.27
CA GLU A 285 15.43 1.31 4.67
C GLU A 285 15.90 0.33 5.73
N ILE A 286 15.84 -0.96 5.41
CA ILE A 286 16.38 -2.05 6.25
C ILE A 286 17.44 -2.78 5.43
N ASP A 287 18.64 -2.90 5.98
CA ASP A 287 19.78 -3.61 5.39
C ASP A 287 19.75 -5.11 5.67
N GLU A 288 20.74 -5.84 5.15
CA GLU A 288 20.93 -7.28 5.35
C GLU A 288 21.23 -7.68 6.81
N ASN A 289 21.67 -6.72 7.63
CA ASN A 289 21.96 -6.94 9.06
C ASN A 289 20.79 -6.51 9.95
N MET A 290 19.65 -6.13 9.35
CA MET A 290 18.46 -5.59 10.01
C MET A 290 18.70 -4.21 10.69
N ASN A 291 19.78 -3.49 10.32
CA ASN A 291 19.89 -2.09 10.68
C ASN A 291 18.91 -1.28 9.83
N TYR A 292 18.39 -0.21 10.39
CA TYR A 292 17.42 0.62 9.67
C TYR A 292 17.76 2.12 9.76
N ASN A 293 17.40 2.84 8.70
CA ASN A 293 17.50 4.29 8.60
C ASN A 293 16.21 4.87 8.04
N PHE A 294 15.87 6.09 8.47
CA PHE A 294 14.77 6.87 7.91
C PHE A 294 15.32 7.95 6.98
N TYR A 295 14.64 8.12 5.86
CA TYR A 295 14.88 9.26 4.96
C TYR A 295 13.58 10.03 4.83
N THR A 296 13.63 11.32 5.18
CA THR A 296 12.50 12.23 5.03
C THR A 296 12.60 13.03 3.75
N PHE A 297 11.47 13.45 3.22
CA PHE A 297 11.39 14.26 2.01
C PHE A 297 10.19 15.19 2.01
N ASP A 298 10.35 16.32 1.35
CA ASP A 298 9.29 17.28 1.10
C ASP A 298 8.46 16.91 -0.13
N SER A 299 7.33 17.61 -0.30
CA SER A 299 6.50 17.47 -1.48
C SER A 299 7.30 17.72 -2.75
N ALA A 300 7.09 16.87 -3.75
CA ALA A 300 7.68 17.05 -5.06
C ALA A 300 7.32 18.43 -5.65
N PRO A 301 8.22 19.06 -6.40
CA PRO A 301 7.91 20.31 -7.11
C PRO A 301 6.69 20.11 -8.01
N ARG A 302 5.69 21.00 -7.90
CA ARG A 302 4.47 20.94 -8.71
C ARG A 302 4.83 21.03 -10.19
N ARG A 303 4.61 19.94 -10.92
CA ARG A 303 4.80 19.86 -12.37
C ARG A 303 3.43 19.93 -13.05
N GLY A 304 3.14 21.05 -13.72
CA GLY A 304 1.93 21.27 -14.50
C GLY A 304 0.88 22.16 -13.81
N LYS A 305 -0.03 22.73 -14.62
CA LYS A 305 -1.23 23.38 -14.10
C LYS A 305 -2.09 22.31 -13.45
N ILE A 306 -2.36 22.46 -12.16
CA ILE A 306 -3.48 21.79 -11.51
C ILE A 306 -4.71 22.28 -12.25
N GLU A 307 -5.43 21.42 -12.97
CA GLU A 307 -6.82 21.67 -13.27
C GLU A 307 -7.52 21.68 -11.92
N LEU A 308 -7.68 22.87 -11.38
CA LEU A 308 -8.50 23.13 -10.21
C LEU A 308 -9.89 22.67 -10.58
N MET A 309 -10.32 21.53 -10.05
CA MET A 309 -11.74 21.20 -9.99
C MET A 309 -12.39 22.28 -9.13
N GLN A 310 -12.97 23.29 -9.74
CA GLN A 310 -14.03 24.05 -9.11
C GLN A 310 -15.18 23.06 -8.89
N LYS A 311 -15.33 22.57 -7.65
CA LYS A 311 -16.64 22.15 -7.19
C LYS A 311 -17.48 23.43 -7.23
N THR A 312 -18.31 23.58 -8.23
CA THR A 312 -19.49 24.44 -8.13
C THR A 312 -20.29 23.86 -6.96
N LEU A 313 -20.25 24.56 -5.84
CA LEU A 313 -21.21 24.43 -4.77
C LEU A 313 -22.49 25.11 -5.32
N ASP A 314 -23.40 24.31 -5.86
CA ASP A 314 -24.81 24.63 -6.01
C ASP A 314 -25.60 23.78 -5.02
#